data_597db58abbfec177b7f73384ffda8a07
#
_entry.id   597db58abbfec177b7f73384ffda8a07
#
_cell.length_a   1.000
_cell.length_b   1.000
_cell.length_c   1.000
_cell.angle_alpha   90.00
_cell.angle_beta   90.00
_cell.angle_gamma   90.00
#
_symmetry.space_group_name_H-M   'P 1'
#
loop_
_entity.id
_entity.type
_entity.pdbx_description
1 polymer ?
#
loop_
_entity_poly.entity_id
_entity_poly.type
_entity_poly.pdbx_seq_one_letter_code
_entity_poly.pdbx_strand_id
1 'polypeptide(L)'
;MILKLYPTNPNPRYVKMILECLADGGTIIFPTDTLYGLGGCINNPRTFERICQIKGIKKEKANFSFIFHDLSMLSEFTKPINNDVFKMMKRNLPGPFTFILEANNNIPRIFQSKKKTIGIRIPDQPIITNIVREFGSPIMTTSLADEEDEINPYLTDPEEIHDRYKDLVDIVIDGGAGENEESTVVDCTDNEIVIIRQGKGLLDE
;
A
#
# COMPACT_ATOMS: atom_id res chain seq x y z
N MET A 1 -18.46 -0.90 -5.76
CA MET A 1 -19.25 -1.71 -4.78
C MET A 1 -18.50 -1.81 -3.46
N ILE A 2 -19.20 -2.11 -2.34
CA ILE A 2 -18.56 -2.39 -1.05
C ILE A 2 -18.65 -3.89 -0.72
N LEU A 3 -17.56 -4.48 -0.23
CA LEU A 3 -17.46 -5.90 0.12
C LEU A 3 -16.92 -6.02 1.55
N LYS A 4 -17.73 -6.57 2.45
CA LYS A 4 -17.32 -6.80 3.84
C LYS A 4 -16.48 -8.05 3.96
N LEU A 5 -15.26 -7.91 4.47
CA LEU A 5 -14.34 -9.00 4.74
C LEU A 5 -13.92 -9.03 6.21
N TYR A 6 -13.73 -10.22 6.72
CA TYR A 6 -13.20 -10.46 8.06
C TYR A 6 -11.76 -10.99 7.97
N PRO A 7 -10.89 -10.64 8.93
CA PRO A 7 -9.50 -11.14 8.96
C PRO A 7 -9.41 -12.67 9.02
N THR A 8 -10.39 -13.29 9.69
CA THR A 8 -10.50 -14.73 9.82
C THR A 8 -11.68 -15.23 8.99
N ASN A 9 -11.45 -16.27 8.20
CA ASN A 9 -12.46 -16.90 7.35
C ASN A 9 -13.16 -15.92 6.38
N PRO A 10 -12.41 -15.21 5.51
CA PRO A 10 -12.99 -14.30 4.54
C PRO A 10 -13.90 -15.05 3.57
N ASN A 11 -14.96 -14.39 3.07
CA ASN A 11 -15.87 -14.97 2.08
C ASN A 11 -15.09 -15.27 0.77
N PRO A 12 -14.94 -16.53 0.34
CA PRO A 12 -14.13 -16.88 -0.83
C PRO A 12 -14.64 -16.24 -2.14
N ARG A 13 -15.95 -16.01 -2.24
CA ARG A 13 -16.53 -15.34 -3.42
C ARG A 13 -16.07 -13.88 -3.50
N TYR A 14 -16.01 -13.18 -2.36
CA TYR A 14 -15.55 -11.78 -2.33
C TYR A 14 -14.06 -11.68 -2.61
N VAL A 15 -13.27 -12.58 -2.03
CA VAL A 15 -11.83 -12.67 -2.34
C VAL A 15 -11.62 -12.87 -3.84
N LYS A 16 -12.32 -13.82 -4.46
CA LYS A 16 -12.25 -14.07 -5.91
C LYS A 16 -12.61 -12.81 -6.73
N MET A 17 -13.68 -12.10 -6.37
CA MET A 17 -14.06 -10.85 -7.05
C MET A 17 -12.99 -9.77 -6.97
N ILE A 18 -12.30 -9.65 -5.82
CA ILE A 18 -11.21 -8.70 -5.63
C ILE A 18 -10.00 -9.09 -6.49
N LEU A 19 -9.64 -10.37 -6.51
CA LEU A 19 -8.52 -10.87 -7.33
C LEU A 19 -8.79 -10.67 -8.83
N GLU A 20 -10.00 -10.94 -9.30
CA GLU A 20 -10.42 -10.69 -10.68
C GLU A 20 -10.35 -9.18 -11.01
N CYS A 21 -10.87 -8.32 -10.13
CA CYS A 21 -10.79 -6.87 -10.26
C CYS A 21 -9.32 -6.40 -10.39
N LEU A 22 -8.42 -6.87 -9.54
CA LEU A 22 -6.99 -6.55 -9.61
C LEU A 22 -6.35 -7.05 -10.91
N ALA A 23 -6.66 -8.27 -11.34
CA ALA A 23 -6.14 -8.85 -12.57
C ALA A 23 -6.57 -8.06 -13.82
N ASP A 24 -7.80 -7.56 -13.83
CA ASP A 24 -8.36 -6.73 -14.90
C ASP A 24 -7.87 -5.27 -14.86
N GLY A 25 -7.05 -4.92 -13.87
CA GLY A 25 -6.50 -3.57 -13.70
C GLY A 25 -7.45 -2.59 -13.03
N GLY A 26 -8.41 -3.10 -12.29
CA GLY A 26 -9.31 -2.30 -11.45
C GLY A 26 -8.59 -1.70 -10.24
N THR A 27 -9.29 -0.77 -9.59
CA THR A 27 -8.83 -0.05 -8.40
C THR A 27 -9.63 -0.48 -7.19
N ILE A 28 -8.94 -0.67 -6.07
CA ILE A 28 -9.55 -1.06 -4.80
C ILE A 28 -9.18 -0.10 -3.69
N ILE A 29 -10.10 0.09 -2.75
CA ILE A 29 -9.83 0.70 -1.45
C ILE A 29 -9.86 -0.40 -0.40
N PHE A 30 -8.89 -0.41 0.52
CA PHE A 30 -8.70 -1.51 1.46
C PHE A 30 -8.18 -1.02 2.82
N PRO A 31 -8.52 -1.74 3.90
CA PRO A 31 -8.03 -1.44 5.23
C PRO A 31 -6.53 -1.75 5.33
N THR A 32 -5.82 -0.96 6.14
CA THR A 32 -4.46 -1.22 6.60
C THR A 32 -4.39 -1.06 8.12
N ASP A 33 -3.21 -1.22 8.70
CA ASP A 33 -2.91 -0.93 10.11
C ASP A 33 -2.71 0.57 10.40
N THR A 34 -2.88 1.40 9.37
CA THR A 34 -2.86 2.87 9.39
C THR A 34 -4.11 3.39 8.68
N LEU A 35 -4.00 4.38 7.82
CA LEU A 35 -5.10 4.85 6.98
C LEU A 35 -5.56 3.79 5.98
N TYR A 36 -6.81 3.85 5.56
CA TYR A 36 -7.26 3.11 4.38
C TYR A 36 -6.40 3.46 3.16
N GLY A 37 -6.07 2.46 2.36
CA GLY A 37 -5.27 2.59 1.14
C GLY A 37 -6.14 2.53 -0.11
N LEU A 38 -5.77 3.31 -1.12
CA LEU A 38 -6.24 3.19 -2.50
C LEU A 38 -5.14 2.53 -3.32
N GLY A 39 -5.44 1.48 -4.07
CA GLY A 39 -4.41 0.78 -4.81
C GLY A 39 -4.92 -0.13 -5.91
N GLY A 40 -3.97 -0.85 -6.52
CA GLY A 40 -4.24 -1.82 -7.57
C GLY A 40 -2.98 -2.47 -8.14
N CYS A 41 -3.13 -3.21 -9.23
CA CYS A 41 -2.06 -3.99 -9.85
C CYS A 41 -0.91 -3.10 -10.37
N ILE A 42 0.33 -3.43 -9.99
CA ILE A 42 1.53 -2.70 -10.44
C ILE A 42 1.84 -2.90 -11.93
N ASN A 43 1.39 -4.00 -12.51
CA ASN A 43 1.70 -4.37 -13.90
C ASN A 43 0.74 -3.75 -14.91
N ASN A 44 -0.28 -3.01 -14.46
CA ASN A 44 -1.25 -2.36 -15.34
C ASN A 44 -1.08 -0.83 -15.34
N PRO A 45 -0.55 -0.23 -16.42
CA PRO A 45 -0.36 1.23 -16.50
C PRO A 45 -1.66 2.04 -16.39
N ARG A 46 -2.80 1.47 -16.79
CA ARG A 46 -4.10 2.15 -16.68
C ARG A 46 -4.52 2.32 -15.23
N THR A 47 -4.22 1.33 -14.38
CA THR A 47 -4.47 1.41 -12.93
C THR A 47 -3.71 2.57 -12.30
N PHE A 48 -2.43 2.72 -12.63
CA PHE A 48 -1.61 3.85 -12.17
C PHE A 48 -2.22 5.19 -12.59
N GLU A 49 -2.57 5.33 -13.89
CA GLU A 49 -3.17 6.55 -14.41
C GLU A 49 -4.47 6.89 -13.72
N ARG A 50 -5.34 5.89 -13.50
CA ARG A 50 -6.61 6.05 -12.81
C ARG A 50 -6.43 6.50 -11.36
N ILE A 51 -5.50 5.91 -10.62
CA ILE A 51 -5.20 6.32 -9.24
C ILE A 51 -4.69 7.77 -9.22
N CYS A 52 -3.80 8.16 -10.14
CA CYS A 52 -3.36 9.54 -10.26
C CYS A 52 -4.53 10.51 -10.51
N GLN A 53 -5.48 10.13 -11.36
CA GLN A 53 -6.69 10.92 -11.63
C GLN A 53 -7.58 11.06 -10.39
N ILE A 54 -7.83 9.95 -9.68
CA ILE A 54 -8.64 9.94 -8.45
C ILE A 54 -8.00 10.87 -7.39
N LYS A 55 -6.69 10.84 -7.26
CA LYS A 55 -5.92 11.67 -6.32
C LYS A 55 -5.66 13.10 -6.80
N GLY A 56 -6.00 13.44 -8.05
CA GLY A 56 -5.74 14.76 -8.62
C GLY A 56 -4.25 15.10 -8.77
N ILE A 57 -3.36 14.11 -8.76
CA ILE A 57 -1.91 14.29 -8.82
C ILE A 57 -1.34 14.03 -10.22
N LYS A 58 -0.29 14.78 -10.57
CA LYS A 58 0.46 14.54 -11.81
C LYS A 58 1.29 13.27 -11.68
N LYS A 59 1.37 12.48 -12.76
CA LYS A 59 2.12 11.20 -12.80
C LYS A 59 3.58 11.35 -12.33
N GLU A 60 4.21 12.46 -12.68
CA GLU A 60 5.62 12.74 -12.34
C GLU A 60 5.84 13.08 -10.86
N LYS A 61 4.76 13.38 -10.15
CA LYS A 61 4.75 13.67 -8.70
C LYS A 61 4.19 12.53 -7.87
N ALA A 62 3.71 11.46 -8.50
CA ALA A 62 3.11 10.33 -7.79
C ALA A 62 4.19 9.54 -7.06
N ASN A 63 4.09 9.49 -5.74
CA ASN A 63 4.93 8.69 -4.85
C ASN A 63 4.07 7.58 -4.25
N PHE A 64 4.03 6.42 -4.92
CA PHE A 64 3.31 5.27 -4.42
C PHE A 64 4.22 4.33 -3.64
N SER A 65 3.67 3.74 -2.59
CA SER A 65 4.25 2.60 -1.90
C SER A 65 3.70 1.30 -2.47
N PHE A 66 4.29 0.18 -2.08
CA PHE A 66 3.87 -1.14 -2.52
C PHE A 66 3.57 -2.02 -1.32
N ILE A 67 2.41 -2.66 -1.32
CA ILE A 67 2.01 -3.64 -0.32
C ILE A 67 2.56 -5.00 -0.71
N PHE A 68 3.32 -5.60 0.18
CA PHE A 68 3.81 -6.97 0.12
C PHE A 68 3.09 -7.82 1.17
N HIS A 69 3.04 -9.13 0.98
CA HIS A 69 2.44 -9.99 1.98
C HIS A 69 3.44 -10.41 3.07
N ASP A 70 4.73 -10.50 2.73
CA ASP A 70 5.83 -10.74 3.66
C ASP A 70 7.19 -10.32 3.06
N LEU A 71 8.26 -10.52 3.84
CA LEU A 71 9.62 -10.14 3.44
C LEU A 71 10.22 -11.04 2.33
N SER A 72 9.66 -12.23 2.08
CA SER A 72 10.23 -13.16 1.09
C SER A 72 10.11 -12.64 -0.34
N MET A 73 9.07 -11.85 -0.62
CA MET A 73 8.88 -11.23 -1.94
C MET A 73 9.89 -10.11 -2.26
N LEU A 74 10.55 -9.53 -1.25
CA LEU A 74 11.33 -8.30 -1.47
C LEU A 74 12.49 -8.51 -2.44
N SER A 75 13.15 -9.66 -2.41
CA SER A 75 14.30 -9.97 -3.28
C SER A 75 13.97 -9.94 -4.77
N GLU A 76 12.69 -10.08 -5.13
CA GLU A 76 12.24 -9.99 -6.52
C GLU A 76 12.16 -8.55 -7.02
N PHE A 77 12.03 -7.56 -6.12
CA PHE A 77 11.73 -6.17 -6.46
C PHE A 77 12.77 -5.16 -5.98
N THR A 78 13.64 -5.56 -5.05
CA THR A 78 14.70 -4.72 -4.49
C THR A 78 16.08 -5.18 -4.91
N LYS A 79 17.06 -4.28 -4.86
CA LYS A 79 18.46 -4.68 -4.81
C LYS A 79 18.77 -5.42 -3.50
N PRO A 80 19.94 -6.09 -3.39
CA PRO A 80 20.33 -6.72 -2.14
C PRO A 80 20.24 -5.76 -0.95
N ILE A 81 19.54 -6.18 0.10
CA ILE A 81 19.33 -5.39 1.30
C ILE A 81 20.46 -5.70 2.28
N ASN A 82 21.02 -4.66 2.91
CA ASN A 82 22.01 -4.82 3.98
C ASN A 82 21.42 -5.65 5.13
N ASN A 83 22.24 -6.51 5.74
CA ASN A 83 21.81 -7.41 6.82
C ASN A 83 21.21 -6.69 8.03
N ASP A 84 21.76 -5.51 8.41
CA ASP A 84 21.27 -4.78 9.58
C ASP A 84 19.90 -4.11 9.27
N VAL A 85 19.75 -3.53 8.07
CA VAL A 85 18.46 -3.06 7.57
C VAL A 85 17.44 -4.19 7.53
N PHE A 86 17.82 -5.36 7.00
CA PHE A 86 16.91 -6.51 6.94
C PHE A 86 16.47 -6.99 8.32
N LYS A 87 17.39 -7.07 9.29
CA LYS A 87 17.08 -7.44 10.68
C LYS A 87 16.13 -6.43 11.32
N MET A 88 16.38 -5.13 11.13
CA MET A 88 15.51 -4.08 11.61
C MET A 88 14.12 -4.19 10.99
N MET A 89 14.00 -4.34 9.67
CA MET A 89 12.71 -4.56 9.00
C MET A 89 11.98 -5.78 9.58
N LYS A 90 12.70 -6.88 9.85
CA LYS A 90 12.11 -8.10 10.43
C LYS A 90 11.56 -7.89 11.85
N ARG A 91 12.13 -6.96 12.64
CA ARG A 91 11.60 -6.61 13.97
C ARG A 91 10.34 -5.77 13.89
N ASN A 92 10.22 -4.94 12.84
CA ASN A 92 9.17 -3.92 12.72
C ASN A 92 8.03 -4.30 11.76
N LEU A 93 8.17 -5.38 10.99
CA LEU A 93 7.16 -5.84 10.03
C LEU A 93 6.66 -7.26 10.35
N PRO A 94 5.35 -7.52 10.20
CA PRO A 94 4.29 -6.59 9.77
C PRO A 94 4.08 -5.44 10.76
N GLY A 95 3.77 -4.24 10.25
CA GLY A 95 3.55 -3.08 11.10
C GLY A 95 3.40 -1.77 10.33
N PRO A 96 3.14 -0.67 11.06
CA PRO A 96 2.75 0.62 10.50
C PRO A 96 3.94 1.42 9.94
N PHE A 97 4.74 0.77 9.09
CA PHE A 97 5.94 1.34 8.51
C PHE A 97 5.90 1.36 6.98
N THR A 98 6.60 2.33 6.41
CA THR A 98 6.97 2.37 5.00
C THR A 98 8.50 2.46 4.94
N PHE A 99 9.16 1.40 4.46
CA PHE A 99 10.61 1.38 4.26
C PHE A 99 10.94 1.74 2.81
N ILE A 100 11.79 2.75 2.60
CA ILE A 100 12.28 3.13 1.28
C ILE A 100 13.57 2.35 1.02
N LEU A 101 13.54 1.56 -0.06
CA LEU A 101 14.65 0.69 -0.50
C LEU A 101 15.03 0.98 -1.95
N GLU A 102 16.24 0.59 -2.34
CA GLU A 102 16.63 0.60 -3.74
C GLU A 102 15.87 -0.45 -4.55
N ALA A 103 15.20 -0.01 -5.63
CA ALA A 103 14.47 -0.87 -6.55
C ALA A 103 15.44 -1.59 -7.51
N ASN A 104 15.08 -2.82 -7.89
CA ASN A 104 15.69 -3.49 -9.03
C ASN A 104 14.90 -3.24 -10.33
N ASN A 105 15.25 -3.93 -11.40
CA ASN A 105 14.63 -3.71 -12.74
C ASN A 105 13.26 -4.38 -12.90
N ASN A 106 12.79 -5.16 -11.93
CA ASN A 106 11.46 -5.81 -11.99
C ASN A 106 10.32 -4.85 -11.65
N ILE A 107 10.64 -3.72 -11.01
CA ILE A 107 9.66 -2.64 -10.83
C ILE A 107 9.41 -1.97 -12.18
N PRO A 108 8.14 -1.88 -12.66
CA PRO A 108 7.82 -1.21 -13.91
C PRO A 108 8.33 0.25 -13.92
N ARG A 109 8.88 0.67 -15.05
CA ARG A 109 9.53 1.99 -15.19
C ARG A 109 8.64 3.17 -14.79
N ILE A 110 7.32 3.03 -14.92
CA ILE A 110 6.33 4.04 -14.56
C ILE A 110 6.36 4.39 -13.05
N PHE A 111 6.84 3.46 -12.20
CA PHE A 111 6.97 3.65 -10.75
C PHE A 111 8.38 4.00 -10.31
N GLN A 112 9.34 3.94 -11.21
CA GLN A 112 10.72 4.24 -10.85
C GLN A 112 10.87 5.74 -10.61
N SER A 113 11.10 6.13 -9.35
CA SER A 113 11.55 7.47 -9.01
C SER A 113 12.88 7.78 -9.72
N LYS A 114 13.25 9.06 -9.79
CA LYS A 114 14.59 9.45 -10.31
C LYS A 114 15.73 8.77 -9.55
N LYS A 115 15.51 8.47 -8.26
CA LYS A 115 16.46 7.76 -7.39
C LYS A 115 16.40 6.24 -7.51
N LYS A 116 15.46 5.69 -8.30
CA LYS A 116 15.21 4.23 -8.42
C LYS A 116 14.94 3.57 -7.07
N THR A 117 14.11 4.19 -6.25
CA THR A 117 13.70 3.69 -4.95
C THR A 117 12.23 3.35 -4.94
N ILE A 118 11.83 2.48 -4.02
CA ILE A 118 10.43 2.10 -3.78
C ILE A 118 10.12 2.13 -2.29
N GLY A 119 8.91 2.55 -1.94
CA GLY A 119 8.37 2.41 -0.59
C GLY A 119 7.74 1.04 -0.40
N ILE A 120 8.18 0.31 0.61
CA ILE A 120 7.71 -1.04 0.95
C ILE A 120 6.83 -0.97 2.18
N ARG A 121 5.67 -1.64 2.12
CA ARG A 121 4.79 -1.84 3.27
C ARG A 121 4.42 -3.31 3.40
N ILE A 122 4.38 -3.80 4.63
CA ILE A 122 3.77 -5.06 5.03
C ILE A 122 2.88 -4.73 6.23
N PRO A 123 1.63 -4.30 5.99
CA PRO A 123 0.76 -3.88 7.09
C PRO A 123 0.37 -5.06 7.98
N ASP A 124 0.24 -4.81 9.28
CA ASP A 124 -0.38 -5.77 10.21
C ASP A 124 -1.91 -5.76 10.04
N GLN A 125 -2.34 -6.14 8.83
CA GLN A 125 -3.74 -6.24 8.44
C GLN A 125 -3.95 -7.49 7.56
N PRO A 126 -4.45 -8.58 8.14
CA PRO A 126 -4.57 -9.87 7.44
C PRO A 126 -5.42 -9.85 6.17
N ILE A 127 -6.42 -8.97 6.09
CA ILE A 127 -7.28 -8.88 4.90
C ILE A 127 -6.43 -8.57 3.67
N ILE A 128 -5.68 -7.47 3.69
CA ILE A 128 -4.92 -7.05 2.52
C ILE A 128 -3.69 -7.92 2.28
N THR A 129 -2.98 -8.37 3.33
CA THR A 129 -1.80 -9.23 3.15
C THR A 129 -2.17 -10.59 2.56
N ASN A 130 -3.34 -11.15 2.91
CA ASN A 130 -3.85 -12.39 2.30
C ASN A 130 -4.25 -12.17 0.83
N ILE A 131 -4.92 -11.05 0.50
CA ILE A 131 -5.24 -10.70 -0.89
C ILE A 131 -3.96 -10.60 -1.72
N VAL A 132 -2.92 -9.90 -1.24
CA VAL A 132 -1.64 -9.77 -1.95
C VAL A 132 -0.96 -11.13 -2.11
N ARG A 133 -1.02 -11.99 -1.09
CA ARG A 133 -0.48 -13.37 -1.16
C ARG A 133 -1.18 -14.20 -2.24
N GLU A 134 -2.53 -14.19 -2.26
CA GLU A 134 -3.31 -14.94 -3.24
C GLU A 134 -3.19 -14.35 -4.64
N PHE A 135 -3.04 -13.03 -4.76
CA PHE A 135 -2.80 -12.35 -6.04
C PHE A 135 -1.41 -12.69 -6.62
N GLY A 136 -0.45 -13.02 -5.77
CA GLY A 136 0.91 -13.43 -6.18
C GLY A 136 1.81 -12.31 -6.68
N SER A 137 1.41 -11.05 -6.48
CA SER A 137 2.18 -9.86 -6.87
C SER A 137 1.91 -8.74 -5.87
N PRO A 138 2.88 -7.86 -5.57
CA PRO A 138 2.61 -6.68 -4.78
C PRO A 138 1.62 -5.76 -5.50
N ILE A 139 0.89 -4.97 -4.74
CA ILE A 139 -0.01 -3.94 -5.26
C ILE A 139 0.54 -2.55 -4.94
N MET A 140 0.40 -1.62 -5.88
CA MET A 140 0.69 -0.22 -5.58
C MET A 140 -0.37 0.35 -4.66
N THR A 141 0.02 1.31 -3.82
CA THR A 141 -0.88 1.97 -2.87
C THR A 141 -0.50 3.42 -2.61
N THR A 142 -1.51 4.20 -2.31
CA THR A 142 -1.41 5.52 -1.70
C THR A 142 -2.46 5.64 -0.61
N SER A 143 -2.30 6.56 0.36
CA SER A 143 -3.35 6.85 1.34
C SER A 143 -4.56 7.52 0.71
N LEU A 144 -5.73 7.40 1.33
CA LEU A 144 -6.93 8.16 0.94
C LEU A 144 -6.83 9.64 1.31
N ALA A 145 -6.04 9.99 2.34
CA ALA A 145 -5.81 11.36 2.74
C ALA A 145 -5.14 12.16 1.62
N ASP A 146 -5.55 13.40 1.46
CA ASP A 146 -4.92 14.35 0.54
C ASP A 146 -3.83 15.13 1.29
N GLU A 147 -2.64 15.25 0.69
CA GLU A 147 -1.49 15.94 1.30
C GLU A 147 -1.74 17.44 1.53
N GLU A 148 -2.71 18.04 0.84
CA GLU A 148 -3.01 19.47 0.88
C GLU A 148 -4.14 19.85 1.88
N ASP A 149 -4.84 18.86 2.47
CA ASP A 149 -5.97 19.09 3.36
C ASP A 149 -5.59 18.91 4.84
N GLU A 150 -5.07 19.97 5.45
CA GLU A 150 -4.90 20.05 6.92
C GLU A 150 -6.24 19.95 7.71
N ILE A 151 -7.38 19.97 7.03
CA ILE A 151 -8.72 20.13 7.63
C ILE A 151 -9.63 18.92 7.40
N ASN A 152 -9.35 18.04 6.44
CA ASN A 152 -10.20 16.86 6.22
C ASN A 152 -9.82 15.74 7.20
N PRO A 153 -10.74 15.32 8.08
CA PRO A 153 -10.52 14.15 8.89
C PRO A 153 -10.28 12.96 7.96
N TYR A 154 -9.29 12.15 8.27
CA TYR A 154 -9.02 10.90 7.56
C TYR A 154 -10.28 10.03 7.54
N LEU A 155 -10.60 9.47 6.38
CA LEU A 155 -11.75 8.60 6.24
C LEU A 155 -11.46 7.27 6.93
N THR A 156 -12.18 6.98 7.99
CA THR A 156 -12.03 5.76 8.80
C THR A 156 -13.22 4.82 8.69
N ASP A 157 -14.40 5.34 8.32
CA ASP A 157 -15.61 4.54 8.16
C ASP A 157 -15.71 4.03 6.70
N PRO A 158 -15.74 2.70 6.48
CA PRO A 158 -15.81 2.12 5.15
C PRO A 158 -17.10 2.47 4.38
N GLU A 159 -18.22 2.76 5.06
CA GLU A 159 -19.46 3.18 4.41
C GLU A 159 -19.33 4.62 3.90
N GLU A 160 -18.75 5.53 4.70
CA GLU A 160 -18.45 6.91 4.25
C GLU A 160 -17.43 6.91 3.11
N ILE A 161 -16.40 6.07 3.20
CA ILE A 161 -15.42 5.87 2.12
C ILE A 161 -16.14 5.39 0.85
N HIS A 162 -17.02 4.40 0.97
CA HIS A 162 -17.77 3.90 -0.18
C HIS A 162 -18.64 4.99 -0.80
N ASP A 163 -19.40 5.72 0.00
CA ASP A 163 -20.28 6.77 -0.53
C ASP A 163 -19.51 7.87 -1.29
N ARG A 164 -18.31 8.21 -0.82
CA ARG A 164 -17.44 9.19 -1.46
C ARG A 164 -16.76 8.68 -2.73
N TYR A 165 -16.38 7.40 -2.77
CA TYR A 165 -15.54 6.84 -3.84
C TYR A 165 -16.25 5.85 -4.77
N LYS A 166 -17.54 5.54 -4.58
CA LYS A 166 -18.30 4.50 -5.32
C LYS A 166 -18.29 4.66 -6.84
N ASP A 167 -18.20 5.89 -7.33
CA ASP A 167 -18.16 6.20 -8.77
C ASP A 167 -16.71 6.34 -9.30
N LEU A 168 -15.72 6.29 -8.41
CA LEU A 168 -14.32 6.48 -8.73
C LEU A 168 -13.51 5.17 -8.71
N VAL A 169 -13.88 4.22 -7.83
CA VAL A 169 -13.19 2.94 -7.64
C VAL A 169 -14.12 1.77 -7.90
N ASP A 170 -13.54 0.62 -8.20
CA ASP A 170 -14.31 -0.57 -8.52
C ASP A 170 -14.83 -1.26 -7.25
N ILE A 171 -13.96 -1.41 -6.23
CA ILE A 171 -14.29 -2.09 -4.98
C ILE A 171 -13.78 -1.29 -3.78
N VAL A 172 -14.63 -1.18 -2.75
CA VAL A 172 -14.22 -0.80 -1.39
C VAL A 172 -14.31 -2.04 -0.51
N ILE A 173 -13.22 -2.38 0.16
CA ILE A 173 -13.17 -3.50 1.10
C ILE A 173 -13.48 -2.96 2.50
N ASP A 174 -14.63 -3.34 3.04
CA ASP A 174 -14.98 -3.05 4.43
C ASP A 174 -14.29 -4.07 5.35
N GLY A 175 -13.25 -3.63 6.02
CA GLY A 175 -12.54 -4.38 7.06
C GLY A 175 -12.81 -3.85 8.47
N GLY A 176 -13.83 -3.01 8.64
CA GLY A 176 -14.15 -2.30 9.87
C GLY A 176 -13.55 -0.90 9.92
N ALA A 177 -13.69 -0.25 11.07
CA ALA A 177 -13.16 1.10 11.26
C ALA A 177 -11.64 1.15 11.03
N GLY A 178 -11.21 2.10 10.22
CA GLY A 178 -9.80 2.36 9.95
C GLY A 178 -9.15 3.20 11.05
N GLU A 179 -7.85 3.38 10.92
CA GLU A 179 -7.05 4.26 11.76
C GLU A 179 -6.95 5.66 11.12
N ASN A 180 -6.51 6.63 11.90
CA ASN A 180 -6.38 8.03 11.47
C ASN A 180 -4.92 8.53 11.52
N GLU A 181 -3.96 7.64 11.67
CA GLU A 181 -2.55 7.96 11.74
C GLU A 181 -1.78 7.31 10.59
N GLU A 182 -0.86 8.06 9.99
CA GLU A 182 -0.05 7.58 8.88
C GLU A 182 1.07 6.63 9.32
N SER A 183 1.64 5.90 8.36
CA SER A 183 2.83 5.07 8.60
C SER A 183 4.07 5.92 8.90
N THR A 184 4.95 5.40 9.75
CA THR A 184 6.31 5.92 9.88
C THR A 184 7.10 5.58 8.62
N VAL A 185 7.76 6.58 8.03
CA VAL A 185 8.54 6.42 6.79
C VAL A 185 10.03 6.45 7.12
N VAL A 186 10.70 5.35 6.78
CA VAL A 186 12.13 5.13 7.05
C VAL A 186 12.87 4.98 5.73
N ASP A 187 13.81 5.87 5.45
CA ASP A 187 14.72 5.74 4.31
C ASP A 187 15.90 4.84 4.71
N CYS A 188 16.08 3.75 3.95
CA CYS A 188 17.13 2.76 4.13
C CYS A 188 18.05 2.69 2.90
N THR A 189 18.07 3.74 2.09
CA THR A 189 19.03 3.88 0.99
C THR A 189 20.40 4.33 1.52
N ASP A 190 21.42 4.22 0.69
CA ASP A 190 22.79 4.67 1.01
C ASP A 190 23.42 4.06 2.28
N ASN A 191 22.94 2.90 2.75
CA ASN A 191 23.36 2.21 3.98
C ASN A 191 23.13 3.01 5.27
N GLU A 192 22.29 4.03 5.25
CA GLU A 192 21.86 4.78 6.42
C GLU A 192 20.40 4.48 6.73
N ILE A 193 20.01 4.61 8.01
CA ILE A 193 18.62 4.44 8.46
C ILE A 193 18.16 5.82 8.94
N VAL A 194 17.22 6.42 8.20
CA VAL A 194 16.74 7.78 8.49
C VAL A 194 15.23 7.80 8.54
N ILE A 195 14.66 8.19 9.68
CA ILE A 195 13.21 8.44 9.78
C ILE A 195 12.94 9.78 9.10
N ILE A 196 12.29 9.74 7.91
CA ILE A 196 11.92 10.95 7.17
C ILE A 196 10.52 11.46 7.49
N ARG A 197 9.68 10.62 8.10
CA ARG A 197 8.40 10.99 8.68
C ARG A 197 8.09 10.09 9.87
N GLN A 198 7.88 10.69 11.03
CA GLN A 198 7.34 9.97 12.17
C GLN A 198 5.83 9.85 12.02
N GLY A 199 5.31 8.63 12.08
CA GLY A 199 3.90 8.28 12.12
C GLY A 199 3.63 7.32 13.28
N LYS A 200 2.64 6.43 13.12
CA LYS A 200 2.15 5.50 14.15
C LYS A 200 3.23 4.54 14.67
N GLY A 201 4.16 4.10 13.81
CA GLY A 201 5.20 3.14 14.18
C GLY A 201 6.34 3.77 14.98
N LEU A 202 6.72 3.18 16.11
CA LEU A 202 7.96 3.47 16.82
C LEU A 202 9.02 2.45 16.38
N LEU A 203 10.08 2.93 15.73
CA LEU A 203 11.10 2.07 15.14
C LEU A 203 11.93 1.37 16.22
N ASP A 204 12.01 0.04 16.14
CA ASP A 204 12.95 -0.81 16.91
C ASP A 204 14.19 -1.08 16.03
N GLU A 205 15.30 -0.45 16.37
CA GLU A 205 16.58 -0.50 15.65
C GLU A 205 17.37 -1.78 15.92
#